data_1d5cf1996b9c1b90262a590ba3e98554
#
_entry.id   1d5cf1996b9c1b90262a590ba3e98554
#
_cell.length_a   1.000
_cell.length_b   1.000
_cell.length_c   1.000
_cell.angle_alpha   90.00
_cell.angle_beta   90.00
_cell.angle_gamma   90.00
#
_symmetry.space_group_name_H-M   'P 1'
#
loop_
_entity.id
_entity.type
_entity.pdbx_description
1 polymer ?
#
loop_
_entity_poly.entity_id
_entity_poly.type
_entity_poly.pdbx_seq_one_letter_code
_entity_poly.pdbx_strand_id
1 'polypeptide(L)'
;MSISALFQLIQANDSLIIILIFAGIPLLIGSAAANRSVSTISDFFLCNRSLGTALSFCTIYATWWSSFAFLGSTSSFYTQGPLYWIALGWNVLFGILFCVFGKPLWLQSQHRGYRTPIDFFHDKYHSRHLDMAAIALMVGLSIPYISVQFLGGGIIIEMATNGLIPWRISALLFFLVMILYIWSGGLRAIAWTDSLYSVLIFAGMLLIGILFVHMTGGVEATFAKLSKVRPESLHLPDVVDGTLGAGFWFSLLVIMPLGELMMPQIWIRTYAVKERRTFHIMPFLLSIATLAYLGTMLAGNAAAVLEPDYPGASDYILPAMLIKYLPPVLMAFIICCAAAACLSTANSQLHSISEILTLDIYKRYFGRKAPEKHLILVAKGFILVIAALAYLLLLFGNLSTIFQTAFLAFSGVIQLAVPAVGGLLQKRGDARSALTGLLTGLAVTFLFSFWKPFVFPVSPGIIGLVCNAGLYFGMSVKRRGKLLERKAYGKMPGWKAKMKPLWIAIIICFLLMGGPLIILLDHSGISIAHIPILYLFVFALWIALCILTFIGWRMRWGDEKE
;
A
#
# COMPACT_ATOMS: atom_id res chain seq x y z
N MET A 1 12.38 16.72 -31.20
CA MET A 1 11.96 18.08 -30.72
C MET A 1 13.23 18.88 -30.49
N SER A 2 13.34 20.07 -31.09
CA SER A 2 14.51 20.92 -30.87
C SER A 2 14.50 21.54 -29.48
N ILE A 3 15.67 21.87 -28.92
CA ILE A 3 15.78 22.53 -27.60
C ILE A 3 14.98 23.84 -27.56
N SER A 4 14.91 24.55 -28.69
CA SER A 4 14.12 25.78 -28.85
C SER A 4 12.61 25.54 -28.76
N ALA A 5 12.10 24.42 -29.31
CA ALA A 5 10.70 24.05 -29.20
C ALA A 5 10.32 23.63 -27.75
N LEU A 6 11.25 23.00 -27.03
CA LEU A 6 11.07 22.69 -25.60
C LEU A 6 11.03 23.99 -24.76
N PHE A 7 11.89 24.96 -25.02
CA PHE A 7 11.88 26.25 -24.33
C PHE A 7 10.59 27.04 -24.59
N GLN A 8 10.11 27.07 -25.83
CA GLN A 8 8.83 27.71 -26.16
C GLN A 8 7.64 27.01 -25.50
N LEU A 9 7.66 25.67 -25.42
CA LEU A 9 6.64 24.88 -24.71
C LEU A 9 6.64 25.19 -23.20
N ILE A 10 7.82 25.34 -22.59
CA ILE A 10 7.96 25.68 -21.16
C ILE A 10 7.45 27.11 -20.91
N GLN A 11 7.81 28.07 -21.76
CA GLN A 11 7.37 29.46 -21.61
C GLN A 11 5.87 29.68 -21.85
N ALA A 12 5.23 28.78 -22.62
CA ALA A 12 3.79 28.86 -22.89
C ALA A 12 2.94 28.04 -21.90
N ASN A 13 3.55 27.33 -20.93
CA ASN A 13 2.82 26.39 -20.11
C ASN A 13 3.24 26.40 -18.62
N ASP A 14 2.55 27.23 -17.81
CA ASP A 14 2.78 27.35 -16.37
C ASP A 14 2.69 25.99 -15.65
N SER A 15 1.87 25.09 -16.14
CA SER A 15 1.72 23.73 -15.59
C SER A 15 3.00 22.91 -15.71
N LEU A 16 3.71 23.04 -16.85
CA LEU A 16 4.97 22.32 -17.08
C LEU A 16 6.07 22.84 -16.15
N ILE A 17 6.10 24.14 -15.87
CA ILE A 17 7.05 24.75 -14.93
C ILE A 17 6.84 24.17 -13.53
N ILE A 18 5.59 24.09 -13.06
CA ILE A 18 5.26 23.52 -11.74
C ILE A 18 5.73 22.07 -11.65
N ILE A 19 5.48 21.27 -12.68
CA ILE A 19 5.89 19.85 -12.74
C ILE A 19 7.41 19.71 -12.74
N LEU A 20 8.13 20.55 -13.48
CA LEU A 20 9.59 20.53 -13.50
C LEU A 20 10.20 20.95 -12.16
N ILE A 21 9.65 21.98 -11.50
CA ILE A 21 10.04 22.37 -10.14
C ILE A 21 9.79 21.20 -9.18
N PHE A 22 8.60 20.60 -9.24
CA PHE A 22 8.27 19.43 -8.41
C PHE A 22 9.25 18.28 -8.65
N ALA A 23 9.62 17.97 -9.88
CA ALA A 23 10.59 16.91 -10.18
C ALA A 23 12.01 17.23 -9.65
N GLY A 24 12.37 18.50 -9.55
CA GLY A 24 13.65 18.98 -9.02
C GLY A 24 13.78 18.87 -7.49
N ILE A 25 12.69 19.09 -6.75
CA ILE A 25 12.70 19.11 -5.28
C ILE A 25 13.17 17.78 -4.68
N PRO A 26 12.68 16.61 -5.09
CA PRO A 26 13.17 15.32 -4.58
C PRO A 26 14.65 15.07 -4.87
N LEU A 27 15.15 15.54 -6.01
CA LEU A 27 16.57 15.45 -6.35
C LEU A 27 17.42 16.26 -5.37
N LEU A 28 16.99 17.46 -5.01
CA LEU A 28 17.66 18.31 -4.01
C LEU A 28 17.61 17.67 -2.62
N ILE A 29 16.45 17.18 -2.19
CA ILE A 29 16.28 16.51 -0.90
C ILE A 29 17.13 15.23 -0.88
N GLY A 30 17.10 14.43 -1.94
CA GLY A 30 17.86 13.20 -2.07
C GLY A 30 19.37 13.45 -2.00
N SER A 31 19.87 14.47 -2.69
CA SER A 31 21.30 14.87 -2.64
C SER A 31 21.71 15.36 -1.25
N ALA A 32 20.88 16.15 -0.59
CA ALA A 32 21.12 16.62 0.78
C ALA A 32 21.16 15.45 1.78
N ALA A 33 20.27 14.46 1.60
CA ALA A 33 20.27 13.24 2.41
C ALA A 33 21.49 12.36 2.14
N ALA A 34 21.92 12.25 0.88
CA ALA A 34 23.11 11.51 0.46
C ALA A 34 24.39 12.06 1.10
N ASN A 35 24.53 13.39 1.23
CA ASN A 35 25.66 14.02 1.91
C ASN A 35 25.78 13.67 3.39
N ARG A 36 24.70 13.15 4.00
CA ARG A 36 24.67 12.68 5.40
C ARG A 36 24.73 11.16 5.51
N SER A 37 24.81 10.45 4.40
CA SER A 37 24.84 8.99 4.35
C SER A 37 26.26 8.49 4.51
N VAL A 38 26.38 7.38 5.27
CA VAL A 38 27.63 6.63 5.37
C VAL A 38 27.59 5.52 4.33
N SER A 39 28.69 5.27 3.62
CA SER A 39 28.78 4.26 2.56
C SER A 39 28.78 2.82 3.11
N THR A 40 27.85 2.51 4.02
CA THR A 40 27.66 1.17 4.59
C THR A 40 26.34 0.55 4.12
N ILE A 41 26.29 -0.78 4.05
CA ILE A 41 25.07 -1.52 3.74
C ILE A 41 23.95 -1.18 4.73
N SER A 42 24.30 -1.08 6.01
CA SER A 42 23.32 -0.77 7.06
C SER A 42 22.71 0.62 6.90
N ASP A 43 23.49 1.61 6.45
CA ASP A 43 22.96 2.94 6.20
C ASP A 43 22.15 2.98 4.92
N PHE A 44 22.65 2.39 3.84
CA PHE A 44 21.98 2.38 2.54
C PHE A 44 20.61 1.72 2.60
N PHE A 45 20.49 0.54 3.23
CA PHE A 45 19.25 -0.22 3.26
C PHE A 45 18.35 0.09 4.46
N LEU A 46 18.92 0.33 5.66
CA LEU A 46 18.16 0.48 6.90
C LEU A 46 18.30 1.85 7.57
N CYS A 47 18.97 2.82 6.90
CA CYS A 47 19.24 4.14 7.50
C CYS A 47 19.86 4.03 8.90
N ASN A 48 20.73 3.03 9.14
CA ASN A 48 21.31 2.68 10.44
C ASN A 48 20.27 2.52 11.56
N ARG A 49 19.03 2.11 11.24
CA ARG A 49 17.91 1.95 12.18
C ARG A 49 17.61 3.24 12.96
N SER A 50 17.69 4.37 12.28
CA SER A 50 17.60 5.70 12.90
C SER A 50 16.32 6.47 12.57
N LEU A 51 15.32 5.82 11.96
CA LEU A 51 14.05 6.47 11.61
C LEU A 51 13.25 6.79 12.88
N GLY A 52 13.18 8.07 13.23
CA GLY A 52 12.34 8.57 14.31
C GLY A 52 10.85 8.48 13.96
N THR A 53 9.97 8.70 14.95
CA THR A 53 8.52 8.49 14.81
C THR A 53 7.90 9.27 13.64
N ALA A 54 8.23 10.54 13.46
CA ALA A 54 7.68 11.36 12.38
C ALA A 54 8.10 10.86 11.00
N LEU A 55 9.41 10.61 10.80
CA LEU A 55 9.92 10.05 9.54
C LEU A 55 9.34 8.66 9.26
N SER A 56 9.23 7.80 10.28
CA SER A 56 8.62 6.48 10.14
C SER A 56 7.16 6.58 9.70
N PHE A 57 6.39 7.51 10.30
CA PHE A 57 5.01 7.74 9.89
C PHE A 57 4.93 8.22 8.43
N CYS A 58 5.68 9.27 8.09
CA CYS A 58 5.66 9.85 6.74
C CYS A 58 6.05 8.80 5.67
N THR A 59 7.14 8.05 5.90
CA THR A 59 7.58 7.07 4.91
C THR A 59 6.67 5.85 4.81
N ILE A 60 6.04 5.39 5.89
CA ILE A 60 5.04 4.32 5.86
C ILE A 60 3.77 4.81 5.18
N TYR A 61 3.29 6.00 5.55
CA TYR A 61 2.12 6.62 4.94
C TYR A 61 2.32 6.80 3.43
N ALA A 62 3.37 7.50 3.01
CA ALA A 62 3.63 7.74 1.59
C ALA A 62 3.86 6.46 0.78
N THR A 63 4.46 5.41 1.38
CA THR A 63 4.64 4.12 0.74
C THR A 63 3.33 3.36 0.55
N TRP A 64 2.40 3.46 1.49
CA TRP A 64 1.10 2.79 1.49
C TRP A 64 0.09 3.51 0.58
N TRP A 65 0.07 4.86 0.56
CA TRP A 65 -0.78 5.67 -0.31
C TRP A 65 -0.14 5.86 -1.69
N SER A 66 -0.36 4.91 -2.59
CA SER A 66 0.21 4.80 -3.93
C SER A 66 -0.70 5.39 -5.02
N SER A 67 -0.36 5.18 -6.28
CA SER A 67 -1.27 5.43 -7.42
C SER A 67 -2.62 4.73 -7.23
N PHE A 68 -2.62 3.54 -6.61
CA PHE A 68 -3.82 2.82 -6.23
C PHE A 68 -4.72 3.65 -5.28
N ALA A 69 -4.14 4.36 -4.32
CA ALA A 69 -4.87 5.17 -3.36
C ALA A 69 -5.36 6.50 -3.95
N PHE A 70 -4.67 7.07 -4.92
CA PHE A 70 -5.00 8.37 -5.52
C PHE A 70 -5.86 8.22 -6.78
N LEU A 71 -5.32 7.58 -7.81
CA LEU A 71 -6.01 7.38 -9.10
C LEU A 71 -7.00 6.22 -9.00
N GLY A 72 -6.54 5.07 -8.52
CA GLY A 72 -7.34 3.83 -8.46
C GLY A 72 -8.55 3.96 -7.55
N SER A 73 -8.47 4.66 -6.41
CA SER A 73 -9.64 4.85 -5.53
C SER A 73 -10.70 5.74 -6.17
N THR A 74 -10.30 6.86 -6.81
CA THR A 74 -11.24 7.72 -7.53
C THR A 74 -11.94 6.97 -8.66
N SER A 75 -11.19 6.19 -9.43
CA SER A 75 -11.70 5.29 -10.46
C SER A 75 -12.68 4.24 -9.89
N SER A 76 -12.35 3.65 -8.74
CA SER A 76 -13.21 2.65 -8.09
C SER A 76 -14.52 3.24 -7.56
N PHE A 77 -14.49 4.44 -6.96
CA PHE A 77 -15.71 5.13 -6.56
C PHE A 77 -16.59 5.52 -7.75
N TYR A 78 -15.96 5.87 -8.87
CA TYR A 78 -16.66 6.17 -10.11
C TYR A 78 -17.35 4.94 -10.72
N THR A 79 -16.68 3.76 -10.69
CA THR A 79 -17.16 2.55 -11.39
C THR A 79 -17.91 1.56 -10.51
N GLN A 80 -17.59 1.50 -9.21
CA GLN A 80 -18.02 0.45 -8.29
C GLN A 80 -18.76 1.02 -7.05
N GLY A 81 -19.09 2.32 -7.08
CA GLY A 81 -19.82 2.97 -6.00
C GLY A 81 -19.11 2.85 -4.64
N PRO A 82 -19.86 2.46 -3.57
CA PRO A 82 -19.32 2.44 -2.21
C PRO A 82 -18.28 1.36 -1.93
N LEU A 83 -18.01 0.44 -2.87
CA LEU A 83 -17.14 -0.73 -2.62
C LEU A 83 -15.79 -0.36 -2.00
N TYR A 84 -15.18 0.73 -2.47
CA TYR A 84 -13.89 1.17 -1.96
C TYR A 84 -13.98 1.90 -0.60
N TRP A 85 -15.19 2.22 -0.12
CA TRP A 85 -15.38 2.96 1.13
C TRP A 85 -14.90 2.18 2.37
N ILE A 86 -14.79 0.85 2.27
CA ILE A 86 -14.13 0.00 3.27
C ILE A 86 -12.66 0.38 3.51
N ALA A 87 -12.06 1.22 2.66
CA ALA A 87 -10.72 1.78 2.86
C ALA A 87 -10.57 2.47 4.22
N LEU A 88 -11.61 3.06 4.74
CA LEU A 88 -11.62 3.61 6.10
C LEU A 88 -11.30 2.54 7.15
N GLY A 89 -11.78 1.31 6.96
CA GLY A 89 -11.53 0.18 7.87
C GLY A 89 -10.15 -0.44 7.67
N TRP A 90 -9.79 -0.81 6.44
CA TRP A 90 -8.54 -1.55 6.23
C TRP A 90 -7.28 -0.74 6.58
N ASN A 91 -7.30 0.59 6.42
CA ASN A 91 -6.15 1.42 6.81
C ASN A 91 -5.97 1.49 8.33
N VAL A 92 -7.08 1.56 9.08
CA VAL A 92 -7.02 1.46 10.54
C VAL A 92 -6.51 0.09 10.96
N LEU A 93 -7.00 -0.97 10.32
CA LEU A 93 -6.55 -2.34 10.58
C LEU A 93 -5.05 -2.50 10.27
N PHE A 94 -4.57 -1.94 9.16
CA PHE A 94 -3.13 -1.92 8.85
C PHE A 94 -2.31 -1.27 9.97
N GLY A 95 -2.73 -0.11 10.47
CA GLY A 95 -2.08 0.56 11.59
C GLY A 95 -2.03 -0.31 12.86
N ILE A 96 -3.13 -0.99 13.19
CA ILE A 96 -3.21 -1.90 14.32
C ILE A 96 -2.29 -3.11 14.12
N LEU A 97 -2.31 -3.71 12.94
CA LEU A 97 -1.44 -4.84 12.58
C LEU A 97 0.03 -4.44 12.59
N PHE A 98 0.37 -3.22 12.15
CA PHE A 98 1.72 -2.69 12.25
C PHE A 98 2.19 -2.58 13.73
N CYS A 99 1.29 -2.25 14.66
CA CYS A 99 1.60 -2.29 16.09
C CYS A 99 1.74 -3.73 16.61
N VAL A 100 0.76 -4.59 16.33
CA VAL A 100 0.64 -5.94 16.92
C VAL A 100 1.68 -6.90 16.33
N PHE A 101 1.90 -6.86 15.03
CA PHE A 101 2.85 -7.71 14.31
C PHE A 101 4.22 -7.05 14.17
N GLY A 102 4.27 -5.78 13.78
CA GLY A 102 5.51 -5.07 13.48
C GLY A 102 6.39 -4.87 14.71
N LYS A 103 5.82 -4.57 15.88
CA LYS A 103 6.61 -4.39 17.11
C LYS A 103 7.36 -5.65 17.54
N PRO A 104 6.76 -6.85 17.66
CA PRO A 104 7.50 -8.08 17.95
C PRO A 104 8.54 -8.41 16.87
N LEU A 105 8.22 -8.16 15.60
CA LEU A 105 9.14 -8.34 14.49
C LEU A 105 10.35 -7.40 14.60
N TRP A 106 10.12 -6.12 14.92
CA TRP A 106 11.16 -5.13 15.18
C TRP A 106 12.06 -5.55 16.34
N LEU A 107 11.49 -5.98 17.48
CA LEU A 107 12.28 -6.46 18.62
C LEU A 107 13.20 -7.61 18.22
N GLN A 108 12.68 -8.60 17.48
CA GLN A 108 13.49 -9.71 16.98
C GLN A 108 14.58 -9.23 16.02
N SER A 109 14.29 -8.29 15.13
CA SER A 109 15.28 -7.74 14.22
C SER A 109 16.42 -7.03 14.92
N GLN A 110 16.15 -6.33 16.04
CA GLN A 110 17.18 -5.68 16.85
C GLN A 110 18.10 -6.70 17.53
N HIS A 111 17.53 -7.79 18.07
CA HIS A 111 18.30 -8.82 18.76
C HIS A 111 19.04 -9.78 17.82
N ARG A 112 18.44 -10.15 16.70
CA ARG A 112 19.00 -11.12 15.75
C ARG A 112 19.76 -10.48 14.58
N GLY A 113 19.66 -9.16 14.43
CA GLY A 113 20.33 -8.42 13.36
C GLY A 113 19.71 -8.62 11.97
N TYR A 114 18.40 -8.93 11.88
CA TYR A 114 17.73 -9.10 10.59
C TYR A 114 17.89 -7.84 9.74
N ARG A 115 18.18 -8.03 8.47
CA ARG A 115 18.29 -6.96 7.47
C ARG A 115 17.15 -7.04 6.47
N THR A 116 16.84 -8.25 6.01
CA THR A 116 15.78 -8.53 5.04
C THR A 116 14.64 -9.31 5.68
N PRO A 117 13.43 -9.33 5.07
CA PRO A 117 12.36 -10.23 5.50
C PRO A 117 12.78 -11.70 5.49
N ILE A 118 13.70 -12.08 4.61
CA ILE A 118 14.16 -13.47 4.44
C ILE A 118 14.96 -13.94 5.65
N ASP A 119 15.69 -13.05 6.31
CA ASP A 119 16.40 -13.39 7.56
C ASP A 119 15.45 -13.92 8.62
N PHE A 120 14.22 -13.35 8.73
CA PHE A 120 13.19 -13.84 9.64
C PHE A 120 12.73 -15.24 9.28
N PHE A 121 12.38 -15.50 8.02
CA PHE A 121 11.93 -16.84 7.60
C PHE A 121 13.03 -17.86 7.78
N HIS A 122 14.27 -17.52 7.45
CA HIS A 122 15.44 -18.38 7.65
C HIS A 122 15.66 -18.73 9.12
N ASP A 123 15.63 -17.72 10.02
CA ASP A 123 15.79 -17.92 11.47
C ASP A 123 14.68 -18.80 12.06
N LYS A 124 13.44 -18.70 11.54
CA LYS A 124 12.31 -19.43 12.08
C LYS A 124 12.18 -20.86 11.54
N TYR A 125 12.49 -21.07 10.29
CA TYR A 125 12.19 -22.33 9.60
C TYR A 125 13.42 -23.11 9.17
N HIS A 126 14.60 -22.48 9.10
CA HIS A 126 15.87 -23.08 8.65
C HIS A 126 15.73 -23.84 7.31
N SER A 127 14.94 -23.28 6.37
CA SER A 127 14.60 -23.93 5.10
C SER A 127 14.96 -23.04 3.91
N ARG A 128 15.93 -23.51 3.12
CA ARG A 128 16.30 -22.84 1.88
C ARG A 128 15.15 -22.77 0.87
N HIS A 129 14.30 -23.79 0.81
CA HIS A 129 13.17 -23.81 -0.12
C HIS A 129 12.12 -22.76 0.27
N LEU A 130 11.85 -22.59 1.57
CA LEU A 130 10.94 -21.55 2.04
C LEU A 130 11.54 -20.14 1.81
N ASP A 131 12.85 -19.98 2.05
CA ASP A 131 13.54 -18.72 1.77
C ASP A 131 13.37 -18.34 0.28
N MET A 132 13.63 -19.28 -0.64
CA MET A 132 13.48 -19.05 -2.09
C MET A 132 12.03 -18.79 -2.51
N ALA A 133 11.06 -19.49 -1.92
CA ALA A 133 9.64 -19.24 -2.16
C ALA A 133 9.22 -17.84 -1.70
N ALA A 134 9.68 -17.41 -0.52
CA ALA A 134 9.41 -16.08 -0.01
C ALA A 134 10.07 -14.98 -0.87
N ILE A 135 11.32 -15.19 -1.32
CA ILE A 135 12.00 -14.28 -2.28
C ILE A 135 11.19 -14.18 -3.58
N ALA A 136 10.86 -15.34 -4.18
CA ALA A 136 10.13 -15.37 -5.45
C ALA A 136 8.79 -14.64 -5.35
N LEU A 137 8.07 -14.78 -4.23
CA LEU A 137 6.81 -14.10 -3.98
C LEU A 137 6.99 -12.60 -3.78
N MET A 138 7.86 -12.20 -2.87
CA MET A 138 8.06 -10.79 -2.57
C MET A 138 8.59 -10.02 -3.79
N VAL A 139 9.55 -10.59 -4.51
CA VAL A 139 10.10 -9.99 -5.74
C VAL A 139 9.09 -10.07 -6.89
N GLY A 140 8.55 -11.26 -7.15
CA GLY A 140 7.68 -11.50 -8.31
C GLY A 140 6.38 -10.70 -8.28
N LEU A 141 5.75 -10.58 -7.10
CA LEU A 141 4.48 -9.83 -6.97
C LEU A 141 4.68 -8.32 -6.80
N SER A 142 5.88 -7.88 -6.42
CA SER A 142 6.18 -6.45 -6.44
C SER A 142 6.37 -5.90 -7.86
N ILE A 143 6.83 -6.70 -8.83
CA ILE A 143 7.03 -6.24 -10.22
C ILE A 143 5.72 -5.70 -10.84
N PRO A 144 4.59 -6.44 -10.88
CA PRO A 144 3.35 -5.90 -11.39
C PRO A 144 2.85 -4.70 -10.58
N TYR A 145 3.08 -4.66 -9.28
CA TYR A 145 2.70 -3.51 -8.46
C TYR A 145 3.58 -2.27 -8.74
N ILE A 146 4.85 -2.41 -9.08
CA ILE A 146 5.71 -1.34 -9.59
C ILE A 146 5.23 -0.87 -10.98
N SER A 147 4.85 -1.80 -11.86
CA SER A 147 4.31 -1.48 -13.19
C SER A 147 3.09 -0.56 -13.11
N VAL A 148 2.23 -0.77 -12.11
CA VAL A 148 1.06 0.09 -11.83
C VAL A 148 1.48 1.52 -11.46
N GLN A 149 2.59 1.70 -10.74
CA GLN A 149 3.11 3.04 -10.41
C GLN A 149 3.64 3.74 -11.67
N PHE A 150 4.26 3.00 -12.59
CA PHE A 150 4.72 3.54 -13.87
C PHE A 150 3.54 3.89 -14.78
N LEU A 151 2.47 3.09 -14.77
CA LEU A 151 1.24 3.41 -15.47
C LEU A 151 0.64 4.72 -14.95
N GLY A 152 0.47 4.84 -13.63
CA GLY A 152 -0.04 6.06 -13.01
C GLY A 152 0.82 7.28 -13.34
N GLY A 153 2.15 7.17 -13.22
CA GLY A 153 3.09 8.23 -13.59
C GLY A 153 3.03 8.57 -15.09
N GLY A 154 2.86 7.58 -15.95
CA GLY A 154 2.69 7.74 -17.39
C GLY A 154 1.42 8.50 -17.75
N ILE A 155 0.29 8.11 -17.18
CA ILE A 155 -1.01 8.79 -17.35
C ILE A 155 -0.90 10.27 -16.92
N ILE A 156 -0.28 10.52 -15.78
CA ILE A 156 -0.10 11.88 -15.23
C ILE A 156 0.70 12.77 -16.17
N ILE A 157 1.84 12.30 -16.72
CA ILE A 157 2.67 13.09 -17.63
C ILE A 157 2.00 13.26 -18.99
N GLU A 158 1.36 12.23 -19.54
CA GLU A 158 0.59 12.32 -20.78
C GLU A 158 -0.48 13.41 -20.69
N MET A 159 -1.24 13.39 -19.59
CA MET A 159 -2.29 14.37 -19.37
C MET A 159 -1.74 15.78 -19.12
N ALA A 160 -0.65 15.92 -18.36
CA ALA A 160 0.02 17.21 -18.12
C ALA A 160 0.56 17.85 -19.40
N THR A 161 0.83 17.04 -20.41
CA THR A 161 1.30 17.50 -21.73
C THR A 161 0.18 17.54 -22.79
N ASN A 162 -1.09 17.45 -22.36
CA ASN A 162 -2.25 17.38 -23.27
C ASN A 162 -2.09 16.33 -24.38
N GLY A 163 -1.53 15.16 -24.05
CA GLY A 163 -1.31 14.05 -24.98
C GLY A 163 -0.10 14.22 -25.92
N LEU A 164 0.67 15.32 -25.80
CA LEU A 164 1.87 15.54 -26.61
C LEU A 164 2.92 14.42 -26.41
N ILE A 165 3.04 13.91 -25.20
CA ILE A 165 3.91 12.79 -24.86
C ILE A 165 3.00 11.60 -24.55
N PRO A 166 2.97 10.55 -25.41
CA PRO A 166 2.15 9.37 -25.17
C PRO A 166 2.52 8.66 -23.86
N TRP A 167 1.56 8.05 -23.19
CA TRP A 167 1.73 7.42 -21.87
C TRP A 167 2.93 6.46 -21.78
N ARG A 168 3.27 5.76 -22.85
CA ARG A 168 4.42 4.84 -22.90
C ARG A 168 5.74 5.59 -22.69
N ILE A 169 5.94 6.71 -23.40
CA ILE A 169 7.13 7.54 -23.27
C ILE A 169 7.09 8.28 -21.93
N SER A 170 5.93 8.73 -21.51
CA SER A 170 5.70 9.37 -20.22
C SER A 170 6.06 8.47 -19.05
N ALA A 171 5.68 7.18 -19.10
CA ALA A 171 6.06 6.17 -18.12
C ALA A 171 7.58 5.92 -18.09
N LEU A 172 8.25 5.95 -19.25
CA LEU A 172 9.70 5.85 -19.34
C LEU A 172 10.39 7.07 -18.70
N LEU A 173 9.90 8.27 -18.98
CA LEU A 173 10.43 9.50 -18.36
C LEU A 173 10.26 9.48 -16.85
N PHE A 174 9.10 9.06 -16.38
CA PHE A 174 8.80 8.90 -14.97
C PHE A 174 9.77 7.91 -14.29
N PHE A 175 10.00 6.77 -14.92
CA PHE A 175 10.97 5.77 -14.51
C PHE A 175 12.39 6.35 -14.42
N LEU A 176 12.86 7.10 -15.43
CA LEU A 176 14.20 7.66 -15.44
C LEU A 176 14.40 8.70 -14.32
N VAL A 177 13.44 9.60 -14.13
CA VAL A 177 13.47 10.57 -13.02
C VAL A 177 13.55 9.90 -11.67
N MET A 178 12.77 8.84 -11.47
CA MET A 178 12.74 8.07 -10.24
C MET A 178 14.11 7.44 -9.94
N ILE A 179 14.75 6.81 -10.92
CA ILE A 179 16.06 6.17 -10.72
C ILE A 179 17.12 7.19 -10.29
N LEU A 180 17.12 8.38 -10.88
CA LEU A 180 18.14 9.38 -10.61
C LEU A 180 18.27 9.72 -9.12
N TYR A 181 17.17 9.77 -8.37
CA TYR A 181 17.28 10.12 -6.97
C TYR A 181 17.38 8.92 -6.00
N ILE A 182 16.82 7.73 -6.34
CA ILE A 182 17.07 6.51 -5.54
C ILE A 182 18.56 6.17 -5.53
N TRP A 183 19.23 6.44 -6.65
CA TRP A 183 20.66 6.13 -6.84
C TRP A 183 21.57 6.81 -5.82
N SER A 184 21.17 7.98 -5.28
CA SER A 184 22.07 8.81 -4.49
C SER A 184 22.13 8.46 -3.00
N GLY A 185 21.01 8.18 -2.33
CA GLY A 185 20.97 8.22 -0.86
C GLY A 185 20.30 7.05 -0.14
N GLY A 186 19.90 5.96 -0.81
CA GLY A 186 19.26 4.79 -0.19
C GLY A 186 18.00 5.15 0.62
N LEU A 187 17.71 4.37 1.68
CA LEU A 187 16.50 4.54 2.50
C LEU A 187 16.41 5.94 3.15
N ARG A 188 17.55 6.58 3.46
CA ARG A 188 17.55 7.93 4.05
C ARG A 188 16.97 8.97 3.10
N ALA A 189 17.37 8.93 1.83
CA ALA A 189 16.86 9.84 0.80
C ALA A 189 15.36 9.58 0.58
N ILE A 190 14.96 8.31 0.49
CA ILE A 190 13.55 7.92 0.33
C ILE A 190 12.72 8.45 1.51
N ALA A 191 13.13 8.25 2.75
CA ALA A 191 12.36 8.69 3.92
C ALA A 191 12.22 10.23 4.00
N TRP A 192 13.22 10.96 3.56
CA TRP A 192 13.17 12.43 3.54
C TRP A 192 12.25 12.95 2.42
N THR A 193 12.31 12.36 1.22
CA THR A 193 11.38 12.71 0.13
C THR A 193 9.96 12.29 0.46
N ASP A 194 9.76 11.14 1.10
CA ASP A 194 8.46 10.66 1.56
C ASP A 194 7.81 11.60 2.58
N SER A 195 8.60 12.37 3.33
CA SER A 195 8.05 13.39 4.26
C SER A 195 7.35 14.52 3.51
N LEU A 196 7.87 14.95 2.37
CA LEU A 196 7.20 15.89 1.49
C LEU A 196 6.00 15.22 0.81
N TYR A 197 6.21 14.03 0.26
CA TYR A 197 5.17 13.31 -0.46
C TYR A 197 3.97 12.99 0.41
N SER A 198 4.16 12.67 1.69
CA SER A 198 3.05 12.39 2.61
C SER A 198 2.11 13.59 2.77
N VAL A 199 2.65 14.81 2.83
CA VAL A 199 1.86 16.04 2.91
C VAL A 199 1.13 16.29 1.59
N LEU A 200 1.82 16.14 0.46
CA LEU A 200 1.23 16.37 -0.87
C LEU A 200 0.12 15.36 -1.17
N ILE A 201 0.32 14.07 -0.87
CA ILE A 201 -0.68 13.02 -1.07
C ILE A 201 -1.94 13.34 -0.25
N PHE A 202 -1.77 13.63 1.05
CA PHE A 202 -2.89 13.94 1.93
C PHE A 202 -3.67 15.17 1.47
N ALA A 203 -2.95 16.28 1.19
CA ALA A 203 -3.55 17.52 0.74
C ALA A 203 -4.23 17.36 -0.63
N GLY A 204 -3.57 16.70 -1.58
CA GLY A 204 -4.10 16.49 -2.92
C GLY A 204 -5.36 15.64 -2.94
N MET A 205 -5.37 14.53 -2.19
CA MET A 205 -6.56 13.66 -2.10
C MET A 205 -7.76 14.41 -1.50
N LEU A 206 -7.59 15.20 -0.44
CA LEU A 206 -8.68 16.00 0.12
C LEU A 206 -9.13 17.11 -0.83
N LEU A 207 -8.19 17.78 -1.45
CA LEU A 207 -8.46 18.92 -2.32
C LEU A 207 -9.32 18.55 -3.52
N ILE A 208 -9.05 17.42 -4.19
CA ILE A 208 -9.88 16.95 -5.31
C ILE A 208 -11.33 16.74 -4.90
N GLY A 209 -11.57 16.16 -3.72
CA GLY A 209 -12.93 15.96 -3.21
C GLY A 209 -13.65 17.29 -2.97
N ILE A 210 -12.98 18.24 -2.32
CA ILE A 210 -13.53 19.57 -2.04
C ILE A 210 -13.89 20.29 -3.33
N LEU A 211 -12.98 20.30 -4.30
CA LEU A 211 -13.16 21.00 -5.57
C LEU A 211 -14.32 20.43 -6.38
N PHE A 212 -14.35 19.12 -6.60
CA PHE A 212 -15.37 18.50 -7.45
C PHE A 212 -16.74 18.47 -6.80
N VAL A 213 -16.82 18.30 -5.48
CA VAL A 213 -18.10 18.43 -4.74
C VAL A 213 -18.61 19.86 -4.78
N HIS A 214 -17.73 20.86 -4.71
CA HIS A 214 -18.13 22.26 -4.86
C HIS A 214 -18.78 22.52 -6.24
N MET A 215 -18.22 21.92 -7.30
CA MET A 215 -18.76 22.04 -8.67
C MET A 215 -20.14 21.37 -8.84
N THR A 216 -20.41 20.35 -8.07
CA THR A 216 -21.74 19.69 -8.09
C THR A 216 -22.78 20.34 -7.17
N GLY A 217 -22.39 21.37 -6.40
CA GLY A 217 -23.26 22.13 -5.51
C GLY A 217 -23.24 21.68 -4.05
N GLY A 218 -22.19 20.98 -3.62
CA GLY A 218 -22.01 20.47 -2.27
C GLY A 218 -22.29 18.97 -2.14
N VAL A 219 -22.01 18.40 -0.96
CA VAL A 219 -22.10 16.95 -0.73
C VAL A 219 -23.53 16.44 -0.95
N GLU A 220 -24.52 17.08 -0.33
CA GLU A 220 -25.95 16.70 -0.47
C GLU A 220 -26.40 16.76 -1.95
N ALA A 221 -26.06 17.84 -2.66
CA ALA A 221 -26.40 17.99 -4.07
C ALA A 221 -25.72 16.95 -4.95
N THR A 222 -24.49 16.55 -4.63
CA THR A 222 -23.78 15.48 -5.33
C THR A 222 -24.53 14.17 -5.22
N PHE A 223 -24.91 13.74 -4.03
CA PHE A 223 -25.63 12.48 -3.81
C PHE A 223 -27.07 12.54 -4.37
N ALA A 224 -27.75 13.69 -4.25
CA ALA A 224 -29.07 13.90 -4.85
C ALA A 224 -29.06 13.85 -6.39
N LYS A 225 -28.00 14.33 -7.03
CA LYS A 225 -27.81 14.21 -8.48
C LYS A 225 -27.41 12.79 -8.88
N LEU A 226 -26.50 12.17 -8.12
CA LEU A 226 -26.03 10.81 -8.35
C LEU A 226 -27.17 9.79 -8.31
N SER A 227 -28.11 9.95 -7.36
CA SER A 227 -29.31 9.09 -7.26
C SER A 227 -30.25 9.16 -8.47
N LYS A 228 -30.16 10.24 -9.27
CA LYS A 228 -30.95 10.41 -10.50
C LYS A 228 -30.19 9.98 -11.74
N VAL A 229 -28.88 10.20 -11.79
CA VAL A 229 -28.05 9.98 -12.99
C VAL A 229 -27.51 8.55 -13.03
N ARG A 230 -27.03 8.04 -11.88
CA ARG A 230 -26.44 6.71 -11.75
C ARG A 230 -26.79 6.08 -10.39
N PRO A 231 -28.06 5.71 -10.16
CA PRO A 231 -28.50 5.16 -8.87
C PRO A 231 -27.74 3.91 -8.44
N GLU A 232 -27.29 3.09 -9.42
CA GLU A 232 -26.46 1.91 -9.15
C GLU A 232 -25.11 2.23 -8.49
N SER A 233 -24.58 3.43 -8.68
CA SER A 233 -23.34 3.88 -8.04
C SER A 233 -23.48 4.18 -6.53
N LEU A 234 -24.69 4.12 -5.99
CA LEU A 234 -24.96 4.29 -4.57
C LEU A 234 -24.99 2.97 -3.79
N HIS A 235 -24.96 1.85 -4.49
CA HIS A 235 -25.06 0.50 -3.95
C HIS A 235 -23.79 -0.31 -4.22
N LEU A 236 -23.58 -1.33 -3.38
CA LEU A 236 -22.53 -2.30 -3.65
C LEU A 236 -22.88 -3.08 -4.92
N PRO A 237 -21.90 -3.28 -5.82
CA PRO A 237 -22.14 -4.12 -7.00
C PRO A 237 -22.42 -5.56 -6.58
N ASP A 238 -23.35 -6.24 -7.29
CA ASP A 238 -23.71 -7.63 -6.99
C ASP A 238 -22.52 -8.57 -7.10
N VAL A 239 -21.71 -8.39 -8.15
CA VAL A 239 -20.53 -9.20 -8.44
C VAL A 239 -19.37 -8.32 -8.87
N VAL A 240 -18.20 -8.55 -8.29
CA VAL A 240 -16.94 -7.88 -8.62
C VAL A 240 -15.88 -8.95 -8.91
N ASP A 241 -15.35 -8.94 -10.10
CA ASP A 241 -14.26 -9.85 -10.53
C ASP A 241 -14.53 -11.35 -10.20
N GLY A 242 -15.79 -11.79 -10.40
CA GLY A 242 -16.23 -13.16 -10.13
C GLY A 242 -16.46 -13.47 -8.64
N THR A 243 -16.58 -12.46 -7.79
CA THR A 243 -16.87 -12.58 -6.36
C THR A 243 -18.13 -11.78 -6.02
N LEU A 244 -18.98 -12.28 -5.12
CA LEU A 244 -20.10 -11.52 -4.60
C LEU A 244 -19.65 -10.19 -4.00
N GLY A 245 -20.33 -9.09 -4.26
CA GLY A 245 -19.92 -7.75 -3.89
C GLY A 245 -19.63 -7.59 -2.39
N ALA A 246 -20.53 -8.07 -1.54
CA ALA A 246 -20.32 -8.07 -0.09
C ALA A 246 -19.14 -8.94 0.36
N GLY A 247 -18.90 -10.06 -0.33
CA GLY A 247 -17.74 -10.91 -0.09
C GLY A 247 -16.44 -10.28 -0.59
N PHE A 248 -16.51 -9.51 -1.66
CA PHE A 248 -15.37 -8.74 -2.14
C PHE A 248 -15.05 -7.58 -1.17
N TRP A 249 -16.06 -6.90 -0.66
CA TRP A 249 -15.94 -5.91 0.41
C TRP A 249 -15.19 -6.47 1.63
N PHE A 250 -15.65 -7.63 2.16
CA PHE A 250 -14.95 -8.33 3.25
C PHE A 250 -13.51 -8.69 2.87
N SER A 251 -13.31 -9.16 1.63
CA SER A 251 -11.98 -9.56 1.14
C SER A 251 -11.02 -8.36 1.11
N LEU A 252 -11.48 -7.18 0.72
CA LEU A 252 -10.70 -5.95 0.77
C LEU A 252 -10.26 -5.63 2.20
N LEU A 253 -11.17 -5.74 3.18
CA LEU A 253 -10.85 -5.47 4.59
C LEU A 253 -9.72 -6.36 5.12
N VAL A 254 -9.59 -7.58 4.62
CA VAL A 254 -8.58 -8.56 5.08
C VAL A 254 -7.31 -8.51 4.20
N ILE A 255 -7.47 -8.56 2.87
CA ILE A 255 -6.35 -8.70 1.94
C ILE A 255 -5.49 -7.44 1.92
N MET A 256 -6.10 -6.26 1.90
CA MET A 256 -5.35 -5.01 1.75
C MET A 256 -4.36 -4.80 2.91
N PRO A 257 -4.78 -4.80 4.20
CA PRO A 257 -3.87 -4.52 5.30
C PRO A 257 -2.86 -5.64 5.55
N LEU A 258 -3.26 -6.91 5.41
CA LEU A 258 -2.35 -8.04 5.61
C LEU A 258 -1.40 -8.20 4.43
N GLY A 259 -1.88 -7.98 3.20
CA GLY A 259 -1.06 -8.03 2.00
C GLY A 259 0.05 -6.98 2.05
N GLU A 260 -0.28 -5.72 2.33
CA GLU A 260 0.75 -4.67 2.47
C GLU A 260 1.72 -4.96 3.61
N LEU A 261 1.21 -5.47 4.75
CA LEU A 261 2.08 -5.84 5.87
C LEU A 261 3.11 -6.91 5.47
N MET A 262 2.81 -7.76 4.47
CA MET A 262 3.72 -8.78 3.96
C MET A 262 4.62 -8.29 2.82
N MET A 263 4.39 -7.09 2.30
CA MET A 263 5.27 -6.48 1.29
C MET A 263 6.64 -6.13 1.88
N PRO A 264 7.74 -6.34 1.14
CA PRO A 264 9.11 -6.18 1.66
C PRO A 264 9.41 -4.76 2.14
N GLN A 265 8.86 -3.73 1.50
CA GLN A 265 9.07 -2.33 1.89
C GLN A 265 8.60 -2.02 3.31
N ILE A 266 7.53 -2.66 3.79
CA ILE A 266 7.02 -2.46 5.16
C ILE A 266 7.92 -3.15 6.18
N TRP A 267 8.46 -4.33 5.88
CA TRP A 267 9.40 -5.02 6.76
C TRP A 267 10.68 -4.21 6.97
N ILE A 268 11.25 -3.69 5.90
CA ILE A 268 12.48 -2.89 5.95
C ILE A 268 12.26 -1.62 6.77
N ARG A 269 11.12 -0.93 6.57
CA ARG A 269 10.76 0.22 7.40
C ARG A 269 10.55 -0.15 8.86
N THR A 270 9.92 -1.30 9.12
CA THR A 270 9.78 -1.84 10.49
C THR A 270 11.14 -2.02 11.14
N TYR A 271 12.13 -2.59 10.43
CA TYR A 271 13.48 -2.79 10.95
C TYR A 271 14.26 -1.48 11.15
N ALA A 272 13.98 -0.47 10.35
CA ALA A 272 14.64 0.83 10.40
C ALA A 272 14.12 1.77 11.51
N VAL A 273 12.98 1.45 12.15
CA VAL A 273 12.42 2.23 13.27
C VAL A 273 13.41 2.33 14.41
N LYS A 274 13.63 3.57 14.90
CA LYS A 274 14.52 3.87 16.02
C LYS A 274 13.89 3.54 17.38
N GLU A 275 12.62 3.87 17.55
CA GLU A 275 11.99 3.97 18.86
C GLU A 275 10.74 3.10 18.99
N ARG A 276 10.62 2.37 20.09
CA ARG A 276 9.48 1.52 20.43
C ARG A 276 8.14 2.28 20.41
N ARG A 277 8.13 3.56 20.84
CA ARG A 277 6.93 4.39 20.89
C ARG A 277 6.27 4.60 19.52
N THR A 278 7.03 4.49 18.44
CA THR A 278 6.52 4.59 17.06
C THR A 278 5.40 3.58 16.82
N PHE A 279 5.55 2.35 17.28
CA PHE A 279 4.52 1.31 17.11
C PHE A 279 3.24 1.59 17.88
N HIS A 280 3.31 2.31 19.01
CA HIS A 280 2.12 2.61 19.80
C HIS A 280 1.26 3.72 19.20
N ILE A 281 1.89 4.74 18.62
CA ILE A 281 1.18 5.90 18.06
C ILE A 281 0.74 5.66 16.61
N MET A 282 1.42 4.77 15.87
CA MET A 282 1.19 4.55 14.46
C MET A 282 -0.27 4.21 14.11
N PRO A 283 -0.97 3.33 14.86
CA PRO A 283 -2.38 3.04 14.58
C PRO A 283 -3.26 4.29 14.60
N PHE A 284 -3.04 5.19 15.55
CA PHE A 284 -3.81 6.44 15.64
C PHE A 284 -3.48 7.40 14.48
N LEU A 285 -2.19 7.60 14.18
CA LEU A 285 -1.77 8.48 13.08
C LEU A 285 -2.29 7.99 11.72
N LEU A 286 -2.20 6.68 11.45
CA LEU A 286 -2.71 6.10 10.21
C LEU A 286 -4.24 6.14 10.15
N SER A 287 -4.94 5.98 11.29
CA SER A 287 -6.40 6.11 11.33
C SER A 287 -6.85 7.52 10.92
N ILE A 288 -6.19 8.57 11.42
CA ILE A 288 -6.51 9.96 11.02
C ILE A 288 -6.12 10.22 9.58
N ALA A 289 -4.95 9.75 9.15
CA ALA A 289 -4.47 9.95 7.78
C ALA A 289 -5.42 9.34 6.73
N THR A 290 -6.21 8.33 7.12
CA THR A 290 -7.25 7.72 6.30
C THR A 290 -8.34 8.71 5.86
N LEU A 291 -8.48 9.86 6.54
CA LEU A 291 -9.38 10.94 6.12
C LEU A 291 -9.17 11.36 4.65
N ALA A 292 -7.97 11.19 4.11
CA ALA A 292 -7.67 11.46 2.71
C ALA A 292 -8.60 10.73 1.73
N TYR A 293 -9.05 9.51 2.07
CA TYR A 293 -10.00 8.76 1.23
C TYR A 293 -11.39 9.38 1.13
N LEU A 294 -11.78 10.23 2.08
CA LEU A 294 -12.99 11.04 1.94
C LEU A 294 -12.91 11.92 0.68
N GLY A 295 -11.73 12.48 0.40
CA GLY A 295 -11.54 13.31 -0.80
C GLY A 295 -11.69 12.54 -2.10
N THR A 296 -11.06 11.36 -2.22
CA THR A 296 -11.19 10.53 -3.43
C THR A 296 -12.59 9.93 -3.59
N MET A 297 -13.29 9.61 -2.49
CA MET A 297 -14.68 9.20 -2.52
C MET A 297 -15.58 10.30 -3.07
N LEU A 298 -15.44 11.51 -2.54
CA LEU A 298 -16.22 12.65 -3.00
C LEU A 298 -15.89 12.98 -4.47
N ALA A 299 -14.61 12.90 -4.87
CA ALA A 299 -14.19 13.12 -6.25
C ALA A 299 -14.77 12.07 -7.22
N GLY A 300 -14.75 10.79 -6.86
CA GLY A 300 -15.29 9.71 -7.68
C GLY A 300 -16.81 9.80 -7.85
N ASN A 301 -17.53 10.11 -6.76
CA ASN A 301 -18.98 10.34 -6.81
C ASN A 301 -19.36 11.60 -7.62
N ALA A 302 -18.59 12.69 -7.47
CA ALA A 302 -18.78 13.89 -8.30
C ALA A 302 -18.46 13.62 -9.77
N ALA A 303 -17.43 12.80 -10.06
CA ALA A 303 -17.13 12.35 -11.43
C ALA A 303 -18.29 11.59 -12.05
N ALA A 304 -18.96 10.71 -11.31
CA ALA A 304 -20.12 9.98 -11.80
C ALA A 304 -21.34 10.89 -12.10
N VAL A 305 -21.39 12.09 -11.48
CA VAL A 305 -22.39 13.12 -11.80
C VAL A 305 -21.98 13.98 -12.99
N LEU A 306 -20.71 14.38 -13.08
CA LEU A 306 -20.21 15.33 -14.09
C LEU A 306 -19.91 14.64 -15.42
N GLU A 307 -19.48 13.39 -15.39
CA GLU A 307 -19.08 12.58 -16.55
C GLU A 307 -19.70 11.16 -16.44
N PRO A 308 -21.03 11.03 -16.47
CA PRO A 308 -21.68 9.73 -16.22
C PRO A 308 -21.28 8.66 -17.25
N ASP A 309 -21.04 9.05 -18.50
CA ASP A 309 -20.75 8.17 -19.64
C ASP A 309 -19.31 8.39 -20.15
N TYR A 310 -18.33 8.51 -19.25
CA TYR A 310 -16.94 8.70 -19.65
C TYR A 310 -16.44 7.55 -20.55
N PRO A 311 -16.03 7.83 -21.80
CA PRO A 311 -15.75 6.78 -22.79
C PRO A 311 -14.36 6.14 -22.65
N GLY A 312 -13.49 6.72 -21.81
CA GLY A 312 -12.12 6.24 -21.60
C GLY A 312 -12.01 5.15 -20.54
N ALA A 313 -10.81 4.60 -20.38
CA ALA A 313 -10.52 3.72 -19.26
C ALA A 313 -10.72 4.46 -17.93
N SER A 314 -11.28 3.80 -16.94
CA SER A 314 -11.67 4.43 -15.66
C SER A 314 -10.49 5.03 -14.88
N ASP A 315 -9.27 4.53 -15.06
CA ASP A 315 -8.07 5.09 -14.46
C ASP A 315 -7.74 6.51 -14.97
N TYR A 316 -8.31 6.91 -16.12
CA TYR A 316 -8.17 8.26 -16.69
C TYR A 316 -9.25 9.23 -16.23
N ILE A 317 -10.26 8.79 -15.47
CA ILE A 317 -11.38 9.68 -15.09
C ILE A 317 -10.92 10.89 -14.29
N LEU A 318 -10.06 10.70 -13.27
CA LEU A 318 -9.56 11.83 -12.48
C LEU A 318 -8.70 12.79 -13.32
N PRO A 319 -7.68 12.35 -14.07
CA PRO A 319 -6.95 13.22 -14.98
C PRO A 319 -7.85 13.96 -15.98
N ALA A 320 -8.82 13.29 -16.60
CA ALA A 320 -9.76 13.93 -17.52
C ALA A 320 -10.56 15.04 -16.87
N MET A 321 -11.05 14.83 -15.66
CA MET A 321 -11.74 15.86 -14.88
C MET A 321 -10.84 17.02 -14.53
N LEU A 322 -9.58 16.77 -14.13
CA LEU A 322 -8.62 17.81 -13.81
C LEU A 322 -8.41 18.75 -15.00
N ILE A 323 -8.24 18.20 -16.21
CA ILE A 323 -8.05 18.98 -17.44
C ILE A 323 -9.31 19.78 -17.80
N LYS A 324 -10.47 19.12 -17.73
CA LYS A 324 -11.74 19.72 -18.18
C LYS A 324 -12.25 20.82 -17.27
N TYR A 325 -12.04 20.69 -15.96
CA TYR A 325 -12.73 21.52 -14.98
C TYR A 325 -11.82 22.44 -14.16
N LEU A 326 -10.50 22.21 -14.13
CA LEU A 326 -9.61 22.99 -13.28
C LEU A 326 -8.71 23.96 -14.07
N PRO A 327 -8.37 25.12 -13.48
CA PRO A 327 -7.37 26.00 -14.06
C PRO A 327 -5.98 25.32 -14.07
N PRO A 328 -5.10 25.66 -15.05
CA PRO A 328 -3.84 24.94 -15.28
C PRO A 328 -2.93 24.81 -14.06
N VAL A 329 -2.81 25.86 -13.26
CA VAL A 329 -1.96 25.87 -12.05
C VAL A 329 -2.45 24.87 -10.99
N LEU A 330 -3.77 24.83 -10.76
CA LEU A 330 -4.37 23.93 -9.78
C LEU A 330 -4.33 22.47 -10.25
N MET A 331 -4.59 22.25 -11.54
CA MET A 331 -4.41 20.98 -12.21
C MET A 331 -2.97 20.47 -12.03
N ALA A 332 -1.96 21.30 -12.33
CA ALA A 332 -0.55 20.91 -12.20
C ALA A 332 -0.17 20.56 -10.75
N PHE A 333 -0.69 21.31 -9.77
CA PHE A 333 -0.46 21.01 -8.35
C PHE A 333 -1.01 19.63 -7.97
N ILE A 334 -2.25 19.32 -8.37
CA ILE A 334 -2.87 18.01 -8.06
C ILE A 334 -2.14 16.87 -8.80
N ILE A 335 -1.70 17.12 -10.03
CA ILE A 335 -0.85 16.20 -10.80
C ILE A 335 0.44 15.88 -10.04
N CYS A 336 1.09 16.90 -9.45
CA CYS A 336 2.28 16.69 -8.61
C CYS A 336 1.96 15.84 -7.35
N CYS A 337 0.78 16.06 -6.74
CA CYS A 337 0.34 15.23 -5.61
C CYS A 337 0.13 13.76 -5.99
N ALA A 338 -0.47 13.50 -7.14
CA ALA A 338 -0.65 12.14 -7.67
C ALA A 338 0.69 11.51 -8.06
N ALA A 339 1.61 12.28 -8.66
CA ALA A 339 2.97 11.84 -8.98
C ALA A 339 3.76 11.47 -7.70
N ALA A 340 3.59 12.24 -6.62
CA ALA A 340 4.19 11.93 -5.32
C ALA A 340 3.75 10.54 -4.80
N ALA A 341 2.48 10.18 -4.96
CA ALA A 341 1.96 8.87 -4.58
C ALA A 341 2.60 7.73 -5.41
N CYS A 342 2.73 7.92 -6.72
CA CYS A 342 3.40 6.94 -7.58
C CYS A 342 4.89 6.77 -7.23
N LEU A 343 5.61 7.89 -7.05
CA LEU A 343 7.05 7.91 -6.80
C LEU A 343 7.41 7.28 -5.45
N SER A 344 6.72 7.64 -4.38
CA SER A 344 7.00 7.14 -3.02
C SER A 344 6.91 5.62 -2.94
N THR A 345 5.87 5.03 -3.53
CA THR A 345 5.65 3.58 -3.52
C THR A 345 6.64 2.85 -4.41
N ALA A 346 6.84 3.30 -5.65
CA ALA A 346 7.78 2.67 -6.58
C ALA A 346 9.21 2.65 -6.03
N ASN A 347 9.68 3.78 -5.45
CA ASN A 347 10.99 3.87 -4.84
C ASN A 347 11.18 2.89 -3.69
N SER A 348 10.17 2.82 -2.84
CA SER A 348 10.17 1.97 -1.67
C SER A 348 10.24 0.49 -2.03
N GLN A 349 9.51 0.09 -3.05
CA GLN A 349 9.51 -1.29 -3.56
C GLN A 349 10.84 -1.65 -4.23
N LEU A 350 11.31 -0.81 -5.16
CA LEU A 350 12.58 -1.03 -5.85
C LEU A 350 13.76 -1.14 -4.89
N HIS A 351 13.81 -0.24 -3.90
CA HIS A 351 14.83 -0.29 -2.87
C HIS A 351 14.80 -1.60 -2.07
N SER A 352 13.61 -2.00 -1.61
CA SER A 352 13.44 -3.19 -0.77
C SER A 352 13.71 -4.50 -1.51
N ILE A 353 13.29 -4.59 -2.78
CA ILE A 353 13.58 -5.76 -3.62
C ILE A 353 15.07 -5.84 -3.95
N SER A 354 15.70 -4.70 -4.24
CA SER A 354 17.14 -4.66 -4.51
C SER A 354 17.96 -5.13 -3.29
N GLU A 355 17.50 -4.83 -2.07
CA GLU A 355 18.09 -5.34 -0.84
C GLU A 355 18.02 -6.87 -0.76
N ILE A 356 16.82 -7.45 -0.95
CA ILE A 356 16.62 -8.90 -0.95
C ILE A 356 17.51 -9.56 -1.99
N LEU A 357 17.49 -9.09 -3.24
CA LEU A 357 18.31 -9.68 -4.31
C LEU A 357 19.81 -9.54 -4.04
N THR A 358 20.23 -8.42 -3.45
CA THR A 358 21.64 -8.18 -3.13
C THR A 358 22.11 -9.03 -1.95
N LEU A 359 21.36 -9.10 -0.86
CA LEU A 359 21.81 -9.76 0.36
C LEU A 359 21.50 -11.26 0.35
N ASP A 360 20.28 -11.63 -0.07
CA ASP A 360 19.83 -13.03 0.03
C ASP A 360 20.18 -13.86 -1.20
N ILE A 361 20.39 -13.24 -2.38
CA ILE A 361 20.81 -13.93 -3.59
C ILE A 361 22.28 -13.66 -3.89
N TYR A 362 22.64 -12.41 -4.26
CA TYR A 362 24.00 -12.14 -4.75
C TYR A 362 25.06 -12.40 -3.69
N LYS A 363 24.96 -11.78 -2.50
CA LYS A 363 25.94 -11.94 -1.43
C LYS A 363 26.01 -13.39 -0.94
N ARG A 364 24.87 -14.06 -0.81
CA ARG A 364 24.80 -15.42 -0.26
C ARG A 364 25.40 -16.48 -1.20
N TYR A 365 25.26 -16.32 -2.52
CA TYR A 365 25.68 -17.33 -3.50
C TYR A 365 26.89 -16.97 -4.35
N PHE A 366 27.08 -15.69 -4.68
CA PHE A 366 28.08 -15.23 -5.63
C PHE A 366 29.15 -14.33 -4.99
N GLY A 367 28.79 -13.46 -4.08
CA GLY A 367 29.62 -12.38 -3.56
C GLY A 367 29.89 -12.46 -2.05
N ARG A 368 30.17 -13.65 -1.48
CA ARG A 368 30.33 -13.84 -0.02
C ARG A 368 31.37 -12.91 0.62
N LYS A 369 32.46 -12.60 -0.10
CA LYS A 369 33.55 -11.73 0.35
C LYS A 369 33.51 -10.34 -0.29
N ALA A 370 32.43 -9.98 -0.99
CA ALA A 370 32.33 -8.70 -1.67
C ALA A 370 32.34 -7.54 -0.65
N PRO A 371 33.11 -6.47 -0.90
CA PRO A 371 33.12 -5.30 -0.03
C PRO A 371 31.79 -4.56 -0.10
N GLU A 372 31.44 -3.80 0.94
CA GLU A 372 30.16 -3.11 1.05
C GLU A 372 29.86 -2.18 -0.13
N LYS A 373 30.88 -1.44 -0.60
CA LYS A 373 30.74 -0.56 -1.78
C LYS A 373 30.32 -1.33 -3.04
N HIS A 374 30.86 -2.53 -3.25
CA HIS A 374 30.48 -3.38 -4.37
C HIS A 374 29.03 -3.88 -4.23
N LEU A 375 28.61 -4.27 -3.02
CA LEU A 375 27.24 -4.70 -2.76
C LEU A 375 26.23 -3.57 -2.99
N ILE A 376 26.58 -2.33 -2.64
CA ILE A 376 25.73 -1.16 -2.95
C ILE A 376 25.66 -0.96 -4.48
N LEU A 377 26.75 -1.14 -5.21
CA LEU A 377 26.72 -1.06 -6.68
C LEU A 377 25.83 -2.15 -7.29
N VAL A 378 25.91 -3.37 -6.78
CA VAL A 378 25.05 -4.49 -7.19
C VAL A 378 23.57 -4.17 -6.91
N ALA A 379 23.26 -3.59 -5.74
CA ALA A 379 21.91 -3.16 -5.41
C ALA A 379 21.37 -2.12 -6.42
N LYS A 380 22.20 -1.15 -6.77
CA LYS A 380 21.87 -0.16 -7.81
C LYS A 380 21.60 -0.82 -9.17
N GLY A 381 22.39 -1.84 -9.52
CA GLY A 381 22.16 -2.66 -10.72
C GLY A 381 20.82 -3.39 -10.68
N PHE A 382 20.46 -4.00 -9.53
CA PHE A 382 19.16 -4.65 -9.37
C PHE A 382 17.98 -3.67 -9.44
N ILE A 383 18.10 -2.45 -8.92
CA ILE A 383 17.09 -1.41 -9.09
C ILE A 383 16.79 -1.18 -10.57
N LEU A 384 17.83 -1.04 -11.40
CA LEU A 384 17.68 -0.86 -12.86
C LEU A 384 17.00 -2.06 -13.52
N VAL A 385 17.44 -3.26 -13.20
CA VAL A 385 16.90 -4.50 -13.79
C VAL A 385 15.43 -4.67 -13.43
N ILE A 386 15.05 -4.49 -12.15
CA ILE A 386 13.67 -4.67 -11.71
C ILE A 386 12.76 -3.59 -12.31
N ALA A 387 13.22 -2.35 -12.33
CA ALA A 387 12.47 -1.26 -12.92
C ALA A 387 12.30 -1.45 -14.44
N ALA A 388 13.31 -1.94 -15.14
CA ALA A 388 13.19 -2.32 -16.55
C ALA A 388 12.18 -3.47 -16.75
N LEU A 389 12.22 -4.51 -15.92
CA LEU A 389 11.24 -5.61 -15.97
C LEU A 389 9.82 -5.12 -15.72
N ALA A 390 9.62 -4.21 -14.75
CA ALA A 390 8.32 -3.62 -14.48
C ALA A 390 7.82 -2.76 -15.66
N TYR A 391 8.72 -2.02 -16.30
CA TYR A 391 8.38 -1.24 -17.49
C TYR A 391 8.07 -2.12 -18.70
N LEU A 392 8.84 -3.21 -18.91
CA LEU A 392 8.56 -4.18 -19.97
C LEU A 392 7.21 -4.89 -19.73
N LEU A 393 6.92 -5.25 -18.47
CA LEU A 393 5.61 -5.81 -18.12
C LEU A 393 4.47 -4.81 -18.42
N LEU A 394 4.68 -3.53 -18.17
CA LEU A 394 3.71 -2.48 -18.51
C LEU A 394 3.48 -2.37 -20.02
N LEU A 395 4.54 -2.49 -20.84
CA LEU A 395 4.45 -2.35 -22.30
C LEU A 395 3.82 -3.56 -22.98
N PHE A 396 4.14 -4.77 -22.54
CA PHE A 396 3.84 -6.02 -23.21
C PHE A 396 2.86 -6.91 -22.44
N GLY A 397 2.67 -6.66 -21.14
CA GLY A 397 1.68 -7.34 -20.32
C GLY A 397 0.30 -6.72 -20.50
N ASN A 398 -0.72 -7.55 -20.62
CA ASN A 398 -2.12 -7.09 -20.56
C ASN A 398 -2.50 -6.83 -19.10
N LEU A 399 -1.97 -5.72 -18.54
CA LEU A 399 -2.34 -5.31 -17.19
C LEU A 399 -3.80 -4.86 -17.18
N SER A 400 -4.52 -5.31 -16.16
CA SER A 400 -5.85 -4.81 -15.82
C SER A 400 -5.74 -3.36 -15.28
N THR A 401 -6.84 -2.83 -14.74
CA THR A 401 -6.81 -1.53 -14.06
C THR A 401 -5.78 -1.49 -12.93
N ILE A 402 -5.40 -0.27 -12.54
CA ILE A 402 -4.52 -0.02 -11.37
C ILE A 402 -5.00 -0.81 -10.15
N PHE A 403 -6.33 -0.76 -9.90
CA PHE A 403 -6.96 -1.44 -8.77
C PHE A 403 -6.80 -2.98 -8.86
N GLN A 404 -7.20 -3.59 -9.96
CA GLN A 404 -7.20 -5.05 -10.10
C GLN A 404 -5.79 -5.64 -10.06
N THR A 405 -4.82 -4.99 -10.71
CA THR A 405 -3.42 -5.44 -10.74
C THR A 405 -2.79 -5.39 -9.33
N ALA A 406 -3.02 -4.31 -8.59
CA ALA A 406 -2.55 -4.18 -7.22
C ALA A 406 -3.22 -5.21 -6.28
N PHE A 407 -4.54 -5.38 -6.40
CA PHE A 407 -5.30 -6.33 -5.59
C PHE A 407 -4.85 -7.79 -5.81
N LEU A 408 -4.51 -8.17 -7.04
CA LEU A 408 -3.97 -9.50 -7.35
C LEU A 408 -2.59 -9.69 -6.69
N ALA A 409 -1.72 -8.68 -6.72
CA ALA A 409 -0.42 -8.74 -6.05
C ALA A 409 -0.58 -8.92 -4.53
N PHE A 410 -1.49 -8.17 -3.90
CA PHE A 410 -1.79 -8.32 -2.47
C PHE A 410 -2.39 -9.69 -2.15
N SER A 411 -3.28 -10.22 -3.01
CA SER A 411 -3.88 -11.55 -2.85
C SER A 411 -2.86 -12.68 -2.87
N GLY A 412 -1.78 -12.51 -3.63
CA GLY A 412 -0.67 -13.46 -3.65
C GLY A 412 0.25 -13.31 -2.44
N VAL A 413 0.70 -12.08 -2.14
CA VAL A 413 1.70 -11.86 -1.07
C VAL A 413 1.13 -12.12 0.33
N ILE A 414 -0.19 -11.97 0.53
CA ILE A 414 -0.86 -12.27 1.82
C ILE A 414 -0.63 -13.71 2.26
N GLN A 415 -0.33 -14.63 1.34
CA GLN A 415 -0.04 -16.02 1.67
C GLN A 415 1.19 -16.16 2.59
N LEU A 416 2.11 -15.19 2.59
CA LEU A 416 3.21 -15.12 3.54
C LEU A 416 2.76 -14.81 4.98
N ALA A 417 1.56 -14.28 5.19
CA ALA A 417 1.08 -13.94 6.51
C ALA A 417 0.95 -15.17 7.43
N VAL A 418 0.58 -16.32 6.88
CA VAL A 418 0.43 -17.57 7.65
C VAL A 418 1.77 -18.01 8.25
N PRO A 419 2.84 -18.25 7.46
CA PRO A 419 4.14 -18.61 8.03
C PRO A 419 4.77 -17.44 8.83
N ALA A 420 4.50 -16.18 8.50
CA ALA A 420 5.01 -15.05 9.27
C ALA A 420 4.42 -15.01 10.69
N VAL A 421 3.08 -15.10 10.81
CA VAL A 421 2.39 -15.15 12.10
C VAL A 421 2.77 -16.42 12.88
N GLY A 422 2.81 -17.57 12.21
CA GLY A 422 3.21 -18.84 12.81
C GLY A 422 4.64 -18.81 13.35
N GLY A 423 5.58 -18.25 12.61
CA GLY A 423 6.96 -18.05 13.04
C GLY A 423 7.10 -17.09 14.22
N LEU A 424 6.29 -16.03 14.22
CA LEU A 424 6.28 -15.04 15.31
C LEU A 424 5.71 -15.62 16.61
N LEU A 425 4.63 -16.42 16.51
CA LEU A 425 3.98 -17.06 17.67
C LEU A 425 4.81 -18.21 18.28
N GLN A 426 5.74 -18.77 17.55
CA GLN A 426 6.70 -19.82 17.98
C GLN A 426 6.08 -21.12 18.59
N LYS A 427 4.78 -21.33 18.47
CA LYS A 427 4.10 -22.46 19.11
C LYS A 427 3.96 -23.68 18.21
N ARG A 428 3.85 -23.49 16.93
CA ARG A 428 3.66 -24.54 15.91
C ARG A 428 4.28 -24.11 14.58
N GLY A 429 4.47 -25.06 13.70
CA GLY A 429 4.95 -24.84 12.35
C GLY A 429 6.38 -25.33 12.16
N ASP A 430 6.57 -26.07 11.10
CA ASP A 430 7.84 -26.51 10.58
C ASP A 430 8.01 -26.01 9.14
N ALA A 431 9.16 -26.23 8.55
CA ALA A 431 9.45 -25.81 7.19
C ALA A 431 8.54 -26.47 6.14
N ARG A 432 8.11 -27.74 6.38
CA ARG A 432 7.22 -28.45 5.46
C ARG A 432 5.82 -27.87 5.47
N SER A 433 5.22 -27.71 6.66
CA SER A 433 3.90 -27.12 6.80
C SER A 433 3.85 -25.70 6.25
N ALA A 434 4.91 -24.90 6.49
CA ALA A 434 5.02 -23.54 5.97
C ALA A 434 5.10 -23.50 4.44
N LEU A 435 5.96 -24.31 3.85
CA LEU A 435 6.14 -24.36 2.40
C LEU A 435 4.91 -24.94 1.69
N THR A 436 4.36 -26.06 2.17
CA THR A 436 3.18 -26.70 1.58
C THR A 436 1.97 -25.78 1.66
N GLY A 437 1.71 -25.19 2.83
CA GLY A 437 0.62 -24.24 3.01
C GLY A 437 0.76 -23.04 2.07
N LEU A 438 1.94 -22.42 2.01
CA LEU A 438 2.25 -21.30 1.15
C LEU A 438 2.01 -21.61 -0.33
N LEU A 439 2.58 -22.70 -0.85
CA LEU A 439 2.45 -23.08 -2.26
C LEU A 439 1.01 -23.44 -2.63
N THR A 440 0.29 -24.17 -1.75
CA THR A 440 -1.12 -24.50 -1.99
C THR A 440 -1.99 -23.24 -1.96
N GLY A 441 -1.78 -22.34 -0.97
CA GLY A 441 -2.52 -21.09 -0.91
C GLY A 441 -2.33 -20.25 -2.15
N LEU A 442 -1.11 -20.16 -2.68
CA LEU A 442 -0.81 -19.49 -3.93
C LEU A 442 -1.48 -20.16 -5.13
N ALA A 443 -1.33 -21.48 -5.26
CA ALA A 443 -1.94 -22.22 -6.36
C ALA A 443 -3.45 -22.02 -6.40
N VAL A 444 -4.13 -22.09 -5.25
CA VAL A 444 -5.57 -21.84 -5.13
C VAL A 444 -5.91 -20.38 -5.50
N THR A 445 -5.13 -19.42 -4.98
CA THR A 445 -5.34 -17.99 -5.27
C THR A 445 -5.26 -17.72 -6.77
N PHE A 446 -4.17 -18.12 -7.42
CA PHE A 446 -3.99 -17.83 -8.85
C PHE A 446 -4.89 -18.66 -9.74
N LEU A 447 -5.08 -19.96 -9.45
CA LEU A 447 -5.99 -20.80 -10.20
C LEU A 447 -7.38 -20.16 -10.29
N PHE A 448 -7.96 -19.79 -9.15
CA PHE A 448 -9.31 -19.23 -9.12
C PHE A 448 -9.38 -17.73 -9.47
N SER A 449 -8.29 -17.01 -9.45
CA SER A 449 -8.26 -15.64 -10.00
C SER A 449 -8.35 -15.62 -11.52
N PHE A 450 -7.77 -16.62 -12.19
CA PHE A 450 -7.81 -16.71 -13.65
C PHE A 450 -8.91 -17.63 -14.18
N TRP A 451 -9.23 -18.71 -13.46
CA TRP A 451 -10.31 -19.63 -13.80
C TRP A 451 -11.46 -19.45 -12.80
N LYS A 452 -12.55 -18.82 -13.26
CA LYS A 452 -13.73 -18.47 -12.45
C LYS A 452 -14.92 -19.36 -12.84
N PRO A 453 -14.98 -20.63 -12.39
CA PRO A 453 -16.02 -21.56 -12.80
C PRO A 453 -17.40 -21.22 -12.24
N PHE A 454 -17.46 -20.40 -11.17
CA PHE A 454 -18.69 -19.91 -10.53
C PHE A 454 -18.38 -18.60 -9.79
N VAL A 455 -19.42 -17.90 -9.32
CA VAL A 455 -19.26 -16.71 -8.49
C VAL A 455 -18.86 -17.13 -7.08
N PHE A 456 -17.72 -16.64 -6.63
CA PHE A 456 -17.17 -16.97 -5.31
C PHE A 456 -17.85 -16.15 -4.21
N PRO A 457 -18.06 -16.73 -2.99
CA PRO A 457 -18.57 -15.96 -1.86
C PRO A 457 -17.58 -14.94 -1.32
N VAL A 458 -16.29 -15.18 -1.47
CA VAL A 458 -15.18 -14.29 -1.11
C VAL A 458 -14.06 -14.40 -2.15
N SER A 459 -13.17 -13.40 -2.20
CA SER A 459 -12.06 -13.38 -3.17
C SER A 459 -11.19 -14.65 -3.09
N PRO A 460 -10.69 -15.14 -4.23
CA PRO A 460 -9.75 -16.27 -4.31
C PRO A 460 -8.54 -16.14 -3.36
N GLY A 461 -8.06 -14.91 -3.10
CA GLY A 461 -6.99 -14.67 -2.13
C GLY A 461 -7.33 -15.11 -0.70
N ILE A 462 -8.59 -14.93 -0.27
CA ILE A 462 -9.08 -15.40 1.05
C ILE A 462 -9.19 -16.93 1.05
N ILE A 463 -9.71 -17.53 -0.02
CA ILE A 463 -9.83 -18.99 -0.14
C ILE A 463 -8.43 -19.62 -0.03
N GLY A 464 -7.46 -19.07 -0.80
CA GLY A 464 -6.07 -19.50 -0.71
C GLY A 464 -5.47 -19.35 0.69
N LEU A 465 -5.76 -18.23 1.37
CA LEU A 465 -5.30 -17.98 2.74
C LEU A 465 -5.84 -19.01 3.75
N VAL A 466 -7.12 -19.38 3.61
CA VAL A 466 -7.76 -20.41 4.45
C VAL A 466 -7.14 -21.79 4.18
N CYS A 467 -6.93 -22.17 2.91
CA CYS A 467 -6.24 -23.41 2.54
C CYS A 467 -4.80 -23.46 3.10
N ASN A 468 -4.06 -22.35 2.95
CA ASN A 468 -2.72 -22.20 3.49
C ASN A 468 -2.72 -22.39 5.02
N ALA A 469 -3.58 -21.67 5.73
CA ALA A 469 -3.69 -21.78 7.19
C ALA A 469 -4.11 -23.19 7.63
N GLY A 470 -5.07 -23.80 6.95
CA GLY A 470 -5.51 -25.18 7.21
C GLY A 470 -4.37 -26.18 7.11
N LEU A 471 -3.59 -26.13 6.04
CA LEU A 471 -2.43 -27.00 5.86
C LEU A 471 -1.30 -26.68 6.85
N TYR A 472 -1.00 -25.38 7.04
CA TYR A 472 0.04 -24.96 7.98
C TYR A 472 -0.25 -25.48 9.40
N PHE A 473 -1.44 -25.26 9.93
CA PHE A 473 -1.80 -25.67 11.29
C PHE A 473 -2.13 -27.15 11.41
N GLY A 474 -2.69 -27.77 10.38
CA GLY A 474 -3.03 -29.20 10.33
C GLY A 474 -1.79 -30.11 10.28
N MET A 475 -0.80 -29.72 9.46
CA MET A 475 0.45 -30.50 9.31
C MET A 475 1.50 -30.14 10.37
N SER A 476 1.36 -29.01 11.06
CA SER A 476 2.42 -28.51 11.95
C SER A 476 2.56 -29.37 13.20
N VAL A 477 3.78 -29.87 13.43
CA VAL A 477 4.16 -30.53 14.67
C VAL A 477 4.29 -29.50 15.79
N LYS A 478 3.79 -29.84 16.99
CA LYS A 478 3.94 -28.98 18.17
C LYS A 478 5.43 -28.80 18.49
N ARG A 479 5.96 -27.60 18.24
CA ARG A 479 7.36 -27.29 18.58
C ARG A 479 7.55 -27.41 20.09
N ARG A 480 8.44 -28.30 20.53
CA ARG A 480 8.99 -28.31 21.89
C ARG A 480 10.02 -27.18 21.99
N GLY A 481 9.54 -25.93 21.99
CA GLY A 481 10.40 -24.76 22.11
C GLY A 481 11.04 -24.68 23.49
N LYS A 482 12.35 -24.43 23.53
CA LYS A 482 13.06 -24.11 24.78
C LYS A 482 12.43 -22.87 25.42
N LEU A 483 11.97 -22.99 26.66
CA LEU A 483 11.33 -21.92 27.46
C LEU A 483 12.16 -20.62 27.56
N LEU A 484 13.45 -20.68 27.26
CA LEU A 484 14.40 -19.58 27.33
C LEU A 484 14.14 -18.44 26.32
N GLU A 485 13.63 -18.77 25.10
CA GLU A 485 13.33 -17.72 24.10
C GLU A 485 12.05 -16.93 24.40
N ARG A 486 11.14 -17.49 25.18
CA ARG A 486 9.88 -16.86 25.56
C ARG A 486 10.05 -15.66 26.49
N LYS A 487 11.17 -15.58 27.26
CA LYS A 487 11.50 -14.46 28.15
C LYS A 487 12.15 -13.28 27.40
N ALA A 488 12.84 -13.55 26.28
CA ALA A 488 13.61 -12.53 25.58
C ALA A 488 12.77 -11.60 24.67
N TYR A 489 11.62 -12.06 24.15
CA TYR A 489 10.88 -11.34 23.10
C TYR A 489 9.54 -10.72 23.54
N GLY A 490 9.26 -10.72 24.84
CA GLY A 490 7.97 -10.26 25.35
C GLY A 490 6.81 -11.17 24.88
N LYS A 491 5.81 -11.33 25.69
CA LYS A 491 4.52 -11.89 25.21
C LYS A 491 4.03 -10.96 24.09
N MET A 492 3.35 -11.49 23.04
CA MET A 492 2.50 -10.64 22.19
C MET A 492 1.77 -9.65 23.09
N PRO A 493 1.54 -8.39 22.65
CA PRO A 493 0.95 -7.36 23.50
C PRO A 493 -0.22 -8.01 24.25
N GLY A 494 0.08 -8.40 25.49
CA GLY A 494 -0.81 -9.26 26.27
C GLY A 494 -2.10 -8.50 26.45
N TRP A 495 -3.22 -9.18 26.30
CA TRP A 495 -4.53 -8.69 26.66
C TRP A 495 -4.52 -8.41 28.18
N LYS A 496 -3.82 -7.32 28.59
CA LYS A 496 -3.90 -6.85 29.99
C LYS A 496 -5.38 -6.69 30.29
N ALA A 497 -5.81 -7.13 31.44
CA ALA A 497 -7.23 -7.08 31.83
C ALA A 497 -7.85 -5.70 31.54
N LYS A 498 -7.08 -4.62 31.78
CA LYS A 498 -7.47 -3.23 31.47
C LYS A 498 -7.65 -2.92 29.97
N MET A 499 -7.02 -3.69 29.08
CA MET A 499 -7.07 -3.49 27.63
C MET A 499 -8.13 -4.35 26.93
N LYS A 500 -8.69 -5.36 27.62
CA LYS A 500 -9.70 -6.26 27.04
C LYS A 500 -10.91 -5.51 26.46
N PRO A 501 -11.52 -4.54 27.19
CA PRO A 501 -12.67 -3.81 26.65
C PRO A 501 -12.35 -3.05 25.36
N LEU A 502 -11.14 -2.43 25.29
CA LEU A 502 -10.68 -1.73 24.11
C LEU A 502 -10.57 -2.65 22.90
N TRP A 503 -9.93 -3.82 23.06
CA TRP A 503 -9.80 -4.80 22.00
C TRP A 503 -11.14 -5.38 21.55
N ILE A 504 -12.06 -5.62 22.50
CA ILE A 504 -13.42 -6.08 22.19
C ILE A 504 -14.14 -5.02 21.36
N ALA A 505 -14.08 -3.75 21.75
CA ALA A 505 -14.69 -2.65 21.00
C ALA A 505 -14.12 -2.53 19.57
N ILE A 506 -12.80 -2.62 19.42
CA ILE A 506 -12.14 -2.61 18.11
C ILE A 506 -12.62 -3.79 17.24
N ILE A 507 -12.65 -5.00 17.80
CA ILE A 507 -13.12 -6.19 17.08
C ILE A 507 -14.58 -6.04 16.67
N ILE A 508 -15.45 -5.53 17.56
CA ILE A 508 -16.85 -5.26 17.23
C ILE A 508 -16.96 -4.29 16.07
N CYS A 509 -16.21 -3.17 16.07
CA CYS A 509 -16.21 -2.24 14.95
C CYS A 509 -15.85 -2.92 13.61
N PHE A 510 -14.83 -3.78 13.59
CA PHE A 510 -14.45 -4.50 12.37
C PHE A 510 -15.47 -5.57 11.96
N LEU A 511 -16.09 -6.27 12.92
CA LEU A 511 -17.16 -7.22 12.63
C LEU A 511 -18.42 -6.52 12.07
N LEU A 512 -18.74 -5.35 12.57
CA LEU A 512 -19.84 -4.54 12.03
C LEU A 512 -19.52 -3.99 10.64
N MET A 513 -18.27 -3.57 10.41
CA MET A 513 -17.82 -3.00 9.14
C MET A 513 -17.63 -4.05 8.03
N GLY A 514 -17.24 -5.27 8.36
CA GLY A 514 -17.00 -6.37 7.41
C GLY A 514 -18.08 -7.46 7.40
N GLY A 515 -19.07 -7.36 8.30
CA GLY A 515 -20.08 -8.40 8.51
C GLY A 515 -21.34 -8.23 7.64
N PRO A 516 -22.31 -9.12 7.77
CA PRO A 516 -23.55 -9.13 6.95
C PRO A 516 -24.44 -7.90 7.14
N LEU A 517 -24.25 -7.12 8.21
CA LEU A 517 -24.98 -5.87 8.44
C LEU A 517 -24.81 -4.89 7.28
N ILE A 518 -23.66 -4.90 6.61
CA ILE A 518 -23.38 -4.05 5.44
C ILE A 518 -24.39 -4.30 4.32
N ILE A 519 -24.76 -5.56 4.07
CA ILE A 519 -25.76 -5.94 3.06
C ILE A 519 -27.13 -5.37 3.42
N LEU A 520 -27.52 -5.49 4.69
CA LEU A 520 -28.81 -4.96 5.16
C LEU A 520 -28.87 -3.43 5.03
N LEU A 521 -27.78 -2.74 5.34
CA LEU A 521 -27.71 -1.28 5.23
C LEU A 521 -27.72 -0.84 3.75
N ASP A 522 -27.03 -1.53 2.88
CA ASP A 522 -26.99 -1.23 1.45
C ASP A 522 -28.37 -1.35 0.80
N HIS A 523 -29.12 -2.42 1.14
CA HIS A 523 -30.46 -2.67 0.60
C HIS A 523 -31.60 -1.97 1.36
N SER A 524 -31.30 -1.23 2.43
CA SER A 524 -32.34 -0.58 3.26
C SER A 524 -33.07 0.56 2.57
N GLY A 525 -32.48 1.16 1.53
CA GLY A 525 -33.00 2.37 0.89
C GLY A 525 -32.96 3.63 1.79
N ILE A 526 -32.43 3.51 3.02
CA ILE A 526 -32.37 4.62 3.97
C ILE A 526 -31.24 5.58 3.57
N SER A 527 -31.57 6.87 3.51
CA SER A 527 -30.59 7.93 3.28
C SER A 527 -30.87 9.13 4.19
N ILE A 528 -29.82 9.86 4.56
CA ILE A 528 -29.88 11.11 5.30
C ILE A 528 -29.23 12.18 4.44
N ALA A 529 -29.93 13.26 4.12
CA ALA A 529 -29.48 14.28 3.15
C ALA A 529 -29.01 13.63 1.82
N HIS A 530 -29.78 12.70 1.30
CA HIS A 530 -29.50 11.89 0.10
C HIS A 530 -28.25 10.99 0.19
N ILE A 531 -27.51 11.00 1.30
CA ILE A 531 -26.35 10.13 1.50
C ILE A 531 -26.83 8.77 2.00
N PRO A 532 -26.53 7.64 1.32
CA PRO A 532 -26.93 6.32 1.78
C PRO A 532 -26.40 6.01 3.18
N ILE A 533 -27.23 5.34 3.99
CA ILE A 533 -26.89 5.03 5.38
C ILE A 533 -25.60 4.20 5.50
N LEU A 534 -25.28 3.39 4.50
CA LEU A 534 -24.03 2.63 4.43
C LEU A 534 -22.79 3.53 4.55
N TYR A 535 -22.75 4.65 3.80
CA TYR A 535 -21.62 5.59 3.86
C TYR A 535 -21.49 6.21 5.26
N LEU A 536 -22.61 6.64 5.84
CA LEU A 536 -22.64 7.27 7.17
C LEU A 536 -22.25 6.27 8.27
N PHE A 537 -22.73 5.05 8.17
CA PHE A 537 -22.42 3.99 9.12
C PHE A 537 -20.94 3.63 9.15
N VAL A 538 -20.33 3.41 7.98
CA VAL A 538 -18.89 3.10 7.87
C VAL A 538 -18.06 4.28 8.36
N PHE A 539 -18.47 5.52 8.05
CA PHE A 539 -17.80 6.73 8.53
C PHE A 539 -17.89 6.86 10.06
N ALA A 540 -19.05 6.58 10.66
CA ALA A 540 -19.22 6.59 12.12
C ALA A 540 -18.35 5.52 12.80
N LEU A 541 -18.27 4.32 12.23
CA LEU A 541 -17.36 3.27 12.73
C LEU A 541 -15.88 3.67 12.61
N TRP A 542 -15.50 4.35 11.52
CA TRP A 542 -14.15 4.88 11.38
C TRP A 542 -13.84 5.94 12.46
N ILE A 543 -14.76 6.87 12.76
CA ILE A 543 -14.60 7.83 13.88
C ILE A 543 -14.42 7.08 15.19
N ALA A 544 -15.24 6.07 15.46
CA ALA A 544 -15.12 5.23 16.65
C ALA A 544 -13.74 4.56 16.72
N LEU A 545 -13.26 4.01 15.62
CA LEU A 545 -11.92 3.40 15.53
C LEU A 545 -10.79 4.43 15.75
N CYS A 546 -10.93 5.67 15.25
CA CYS A 546 -9.98 6.75 15.54
C CYS A 546 -9.91 7.05 17.05
N ILE A 547 -11.06 7.13 17.71
CA ILE A 547 -11.14 7.34 19.16
C ILE A 547 -10.52 6.15 19.92
N LEU A 548 -10.85 4.92 19.53
CA LEU A 548 -10.32 3.71 20.16
C LEU A 548 -8.79 3.59 19.98
N THR A 549 -8.26 3.92 18.81
CA THR A 549 -6.81 3.91 18.58
C THR A 549 -6.11 5.03 19.35
N PHE A 550 -6.72 6.20 19.51
CA PHE A 550 -6.24 7.27 20.38
C PHE A 550 -6.18 6.82 21.85
N ILE A 551 -7.27 6.20 22.35
CA ILE A 551 -7.30 5.63 23.71
C ILE A 551 -6.21 4.57 23.87
N GLY A 552 -6.06 3.67 22.89
CA GLY A 552 -5.01 2.65 22.87
C GLY A 552 -3.60 3.24 22.97
N TRP A 553 -3.34 4.30 22.21
CA TRP A 553 -2.07 5.04 22.31
C TRP A 553 -1.86 5.65 23.70
N ARG A 554 -2.85 6.34 24.25
CA ARG A 554 -2.77 6.94 25.60
C ARG A 554 -2.57 5.90 26.70
N MET A 555 -3.17 4.72 26.54
CA MET A 555 -3.01 3.58 27.44
C MET A 555 -1.70 2.81 27.22
N ARG A 556 -0.86 3.22 26.26
CA ARG A 556 0.39 2.54 25.88
C ARG A 556 0.16 1.05 25.59
N TRP A 557 -0.82 0.77 24.71
CA TRP A 557 -1.08 -0.60 24.29
C TRP A 557 0.17 -1.27 23.72
N GLY A 558 0.40 -2.50 24.16
CA GLY A 558 1.61 -3.23 23.81
C GLY A 558 2.83 -2.92 24.65
N ASP A 559 2.78 -2.05 25.68
CA ASP A 559 3.82 -2.00 26.72
C ASP A 559 3.49 -3.04 27.79
N GLU A 560 4.36 -4.03 27.94
CA GLU A 560 4.46 -4.76 29.21
C GLU A 560 5.21 -3.83 30.18
N LYS A 561 4.74 -3.71 31.42
CA LYS A 561 5.58 -3.13 32.48
C LYS A 561 6.83 -4.00 32.54
N GLU A 562 7.98 -3.37 32.45
CA GLU A 562 9.25 -3.91 32.89
C GLU A 562 9.13 -4.42 34.34
#